data_95715ff5926d24b0ed69d57283ee197e
#
_entry.id   95715ff5926d24b0ed69d57283ee197e
#
_cell.length_a   1.000
_cell.length_b   1.000
_cell.length_c   1.000
_cell.angle_alpha   90.00
_cell.angle_beta   90.00
_cell.angle_gamma   90.00
#
_symmetry.space_group_name_H-M   'P 1'
#
loop_
_entity.id
_entity.type
_entity.pdbx_description
1 polymer ?
#
loop_
_entity_poly.entity_id
_entity_poly.type
_entity_poly.pdbx_seq_one_letter_code
_entity_poly.pdbx_strand_id
1 'polypeptide(L)'
;MILLDLQKAFDTVDHSILCDKLKAVCIGSVEWFHSYLSDRMQTVQVNDAYSNIENITCGVPQGSILGPLLFLCYVNDMSMSISSDCKLLLYADDSAILFSHKEVNVISDRLGKELKSCSNWLIDNKLSLHLGKTECILFGSKRKLCKNKVFNINCDGNIIKSTSSVKYLGLVLENTLSSENCANDIIKKANSRIKFLYRHGSVLKQSLRKTLCNSLIQCLFDYSCSSWYYSL
;
A
#
# COMPACT_ATOMS: atom_id res chain seq x y z
N MET A 1 -0.15 14.39 -3.43
CA MET A 1 -0.24 13.06 -2.76
C MET A 1 1.14 12.45 -2.73
N ILE A 2 1.50 11.86 -1.61
CA ILE A 2 2.71 11.03 -1.46
C ILE A 2 2.23 9.62 -1.17
N LEU A 3 2.83 8.63 -1.83
CA LEU A 3 2.65 7.21 -1.54
C LEU A 3 3.85 6.73 -0.76
N LEU A 4 3.63 6.15 0.40
CA LEU A 4 4.66 5.65 1.28
C LEU A 4 4.84 4.15 1.05
N ASP A 5 6.09 3.70 0.88
CA ASP A 5 6.44 2.28 0.79
C ASP A 5 7.20 1.88 2.07
N LEU A 6 6.61 1.01 2.86
CA LEU A 6 7.22 0.51 4.10
C LEU A 6 8.07 -0.73 3.82
N GLN A 7 9.27 -0.78 4.40
CA GLN A 7 10.15 -1.95 4.24
C GLN A 7 9.69 -3.08 5.14
N LYS A 8 9.30 -4.22 4.55
CA LYS A 8 8.94 -5.46 5.29
C LYS A 8 8.02 -5.19 6.48
N ALA A 9 7.00 -4.34 6.29
CA ALA A 9 6.16 -3.79 7.35
C ALA A 9 5.64 -4.84 8.35
N PHE A 10 5.16 -5.98 7.85
CA PHE A 10 4.66 -7.08 8.69
C PHE A 10 5.78 -7.84 9.44
N ASP A 11 6.99 -7.88 8.89
CA ASP A 11 8.11 -8.64 9.45
C ASP A 11 8.90 -7.84 10.50
N THR A 12 8.68 -6.51 10.57
CA THR A 12 9.43 -5.60 11.43
C THR A 12 8.65 -5.09 12.64
N VAL A 13 7.40 -5.53 12.84
CA VAL A 13 6.56 -5.14 13.98
C VAL A 13 7.24 -5.54 15.28
N ASP A 14 7.53 -4.57 16.14
CA ASP A 14 8.10 -4.83 17.46
C ASP A 14 7.02 -5.32 18.42
N HIS A 15 7.23 -6.48 19.06
CA HIS A 15 6.24 -7.13 19.90
C HIS A 15 5.94 -6.33 21.18
N SER A 16 6.95 -5.65 21.77
CA SER A 16 6.73 -4.86 22.99
C SER A 16 5.90 -3.61 22.70
N ILE A 17 6.24 -2.86 21.63
CA ILE A 17 5.46 -1.70 21.18
C ILE A 17 4.03 -2.12 20.84
N LEU A 18 3.85 -3.24 20.13
CA LEU A 18 2.52 -3.75 19.81
C LEU A 18 1.71 -4.05 21.08
N CYS A 19 2.28 -4.74 22.06
CA CYS A 19 1.60 -5.05 23.32
C CYS A 19 1.23 -3.79 24.09
N ASP A 20 2.09 -2.77 24.11
CA ASP A 20 1.79 -1.49 24.77
C ASP A 20 0.65 -0.73 24.05
N LYS A 21 0.62 -0.74 22.71
CA LYS A 21 -0.50 -0.18 21.95
C LYS A 21 -1.81 -0.93 22.18
N LEU A 22 -1.77 -2.27 22.27
CA LEU A 22 -2.94 -3.08 22.59
C LEU A 22 -3.48 -2.77 24.00
N LYS A 23 -2.60 -2.54 24.98
CA LYS A 23 -3.00 -2.06 26.33
C LYS A 23 -3.66 -0.69 26.26
N ALA A 24 -3.08 0.24 25.49
CA ALA A 24 -3.60 1.59 25.36
C ALA A 24 -5.02 1.66 24.78
N VAL A 25 -5.40 0.69 23.93
CA VAL A 25 -6.76 0.57 23.39
C VAL A 25 -7.65 -0.33 24.26
N CYS A 26 -7.26 -0.58 25.51
CA CYS A 26 -8.04 -1.33 26.51
C CYS A 26 -8.36 -2.79 26.13
N ILE A 27 -7.48 -3.47 25.42
CA ILE A 27 -7.62 -4.90 25.14
C ILE A 27 -7.23 -5.67 26.41
N GLY A 28 -8.18 -6.37 27.05
CA GLY A 28 -8.01 -7.00 28.34
C GLY A 28 -7.14 -8.28 28.39
N SER A 29 -6.73 -8.82 27.24
CA SER A 29 -6.00 -10.10 27.16
C SER A 29 -4.64 -9.94 26.45
N VAL A 30 -3.89 -8.90 26.80
CA VAL A 30 -2.60 -8.61 26.15
C VAL A 30 -1.57 -9.71 26.38
N GLU A 31 -1.60 -10.38 27.55
CA GLU A 31 -0.75 -11.52 27.86
C GLU A 31 -0.93 -12.67 26.86
N TRP A 32 -2.16 -12.87 26.38
CA TRP A 32 -2.44 -13.86 25.34
C TRP A 32 -1.75 -13.51 24.02
N PHE A 33 -1.80 -12.23 23.59
CA PHE A 33 -1.11 -11.78 22.38
C PHE A 33 0.41 -11.86 22.54
N HIS A 34 0.92 -11.52 23.72
CA HIS A 34 2.34 -11.70 24.01
C HIS A 34 2.73 -13.16 23.89
N SER A 35 2.00 -14.10 24.48
CA SER A 35 2.24 -15.53 24.37
C SER A 35 2.12 -16.03 22.91
N TYR A 36 1.17 -15.51 22.15
CA TYR A 36 1.00 -15.85 20.74
C TYR A 36 2.20 -15.44 19.87
N LEU A 37 2.87 -14.35 20.21
CA LEU A 37 4.01 -13.81 19.46
C LEU A 37 5.36 -14.35 19.98
N SER A 38 5.43 -14.79 21.25
CA SER A 38 6.67 -15.25 21.89
C SER A 38 7.05 -16.68 21.50
N ASP A 39 8.33 -17.00 21.65
CA ASP A 39 8.92 -18.35 21.47
C ASP A 39 8.61 -18.98 20.11
N ARG A 40 8.44 -18.14 19.10
CA ARG A 40 8.24 -18.59 17.72
C ARG A 40 9.58 -18.83 17.05
N MET A 41 9.63 -19.91 16.28
CA MET A 41 10.80 -20.29 15.49
C MET A 41 10.41 -20.47 14.03
N GLN A 42 11.38 -20.28 13.14
CA GLN A 42 11.21 -20.50 11.70
C GLN A 42 12.36 -21.32 11.12
N THR A 43 12.04 -22.06 10.10
CA THR A 43 13.02 -22.74 9.23
C THR A 43 12.54 -22.60 7.79
N VAL A 44 13.48 -22.55 6.85
CA VAL A 44 13.19 -22.50 5.41
C VAL A 44 13.46 -23.86 4.81
N GLN A 45 12.50 -24.39 4.07
CA GLN A 45 12.64 -25.62 3.29
C GLN A 45 12.75 -25.28 1.80
N VAL A 46 13.81 -25.79 1.17
CA VAL A 46 13.97 -25.72 -0.30
C VAL A 46 14.25 -27.16 -0.79
N ASN A 47 13.31 -27.71 -1.55
CA ASN A 47 13.29 -29.12 -1.89
C ASN A 47 13.32 -29.99 -0.62
N ASP A 48 14.35 -30.85 -0.45
CA ASP A 48 14.55 -31.72 0.70
C ASP A 48 15.54 -31.18 1.74
N ALA A 49 16.06 -29.96 1.54
CA ALA A 49 16.99 -29.31 2.46
C ALA A 49 16.28 -28.29 3.36
N TYR A 50 16.65 -28.28 4.65
CA TYR A 50 16.15 -27.35 5.66
C TYR A 50 17.27 -26.42 6.11
N SER A 51 16.95 -25.15 6.34
CA SER A 51 17.84 -24.22 7.02
C SER A 51 17.96 -24.57 8.51
N ASN A 52 18.90 -23.92 9.22
CA ASN A 52 18.88 -23.90 10.67
C ASN A 52 17.57 -23.28 11.17
N ILE A 53 17.18 -23.68 12.39
CA ILE A 53 16.04 -23.08 13.09
C ILE A 53 16.49 -21.76 13.68
N GLU A 54 15.74 -20.68 13.41
CA GLU A 54 15.99 -19.33 13.92
C GLU A 54 14.80 -18.83 14.72
N ASN A 55 15.08 -18.10 15.80
CA ASN A 55 14.03 -17.49 16.62
C ASN A 55 13.47 -16.24 15.94
N ILE A 56 12.14 -16.07 16.00
CA ILE A 56 11.45 -14.87 15.54
C ILE A 56 11.31 -13.91 16.72
N THR A 57 11.98 -12.76 16.63
CA THR A 57 12.00 -11.74 17.70
C THR A 57 11.13 -10.52 17.36
N CYS A 58 10.67 -10.41 16.13
CA CYS A 58 9.80 -9.33 15.64
C CYS A 58 8.91 -9.82 14.49
N GLY A 59 7.95 -9.00 14.12
CA GLY A 59 7.02 -9.29 13.04
C GLY A 59 5.77 -10.03 13.51
N VAL A 60 4.74 -10.00 12.66
CA VAL A 60 3.50 -10.75 12.84
C VAL A 60 3.44 -11.89 11.82
N PRO A 61 2.91 -13.08 12.20
CA PRO A 61 2.91 -14.23 11.30
C PRO A 61 2.11 -13.96 10.02
N GLN A 62 2.80 -13.93 8.88
CA GLN A 62 2.16 -13.81 7.58
C GLN A 62 1.30 -15.05 7.27
N GLY A 63 0.11 -14.83 6.70
CA GLY A 63 -0.87 -15.91 6.45
C GLY A 63 -1.70 -16.30 7.66
N SER A 64 -1.48 -15.71 8.85
CA SER A 64 -2.37 -15.88 10.00
C SER A 64 -3.57 -14.94 9.89
N ILE A 65 -4.68 -15.28 10.55
CA ILE A 65 -5.87 -14.42 10.63
C ILE A 65 -5.59 -13.16 11.46
N LEU A 66 -4.77 -13.28 12.50
CA LEU A 66 -4.45 -12.18 13.42
C LEU A 66 -3.38 -11.23 12.90
N GLY A 67 -2.47 -11.68 12.05
CA GLY A 67 -1.36 -10.86 11.54
C GLY A 67 -1.81 -9.51 10.98
N PRO A 68 -2.74 -9.46 10.01
CA PRO A 68 -3.25 -8.20 9.48
C PRO A 68 -3.92 -7.32 10.53
N LEU A 69 -4.69 -7.91 11.46
CA LEU A 69 -5.36 -7.16 12.52
C LEU A 69 -4.36 -6.52 13.49
N LEU A 70 -3.35 -7.28 13.92
CA LEU A 70 -2.29 -6.78 14.79
C LEU A 70 -1.48 -5.67 14.13
N PHE A 71 -1.20 -5.80 12.84
CA PHE A 71 -0.55 -4.74 12.07
C PHE A 71 -1.40 -3.47 11.99
N LEU A 72 -2.72 -3.59 11.76
CA LEU A 72 -3.63 -2.44 11.77
C LEU A 72 -3.64 -1.75 13.15
N CYS A 73 -3.66 -2.51 14.25
CA CYS A 73 -3.54 -1.94 15.60
C CYS A 73 -2.19 -1.22 15.79
N TYR A 74 -1.12 -1.76 15.20
CA TYR A 74 0.22 -1.19 15.31
C TYR A 74 0.34 0.16 14.62
N VAL A 75 -0.26 0.34 13.44
CA VAL A 75 -0.16 1.57 12.64
C VAL A 75 -1.29 2.57 12.87
N ASN A 76 -2.28 2.23 13.68
CA ASN A 76 -3.50 3.02 13.84
C ASN A 76 -3.25 4.46 14.34
N ASP A 77 -2.31 4.64 15.24
CA ASP A 77 -1.94 5.94 15.82
C ASP A 77 -1.00 6.79 14.92
N MET A 78 -0.56 6.24 13.78
CA MET A 78 0.24 6.98 12.78
C MET A 78 -0.47 8.25 12.31
N SER A 79 -1.81 8.25 12.30
CA SER A 79 -2.61 9.43 11.95
C SER A 79 -2.39 10.62 12.90
N MET A 80 -1.94 10.38 14.13
CA MET A 80 -1.63 11.44 15.10
C MET A 80 -0.32 12.17 14.79
N SER A 81 0.55 11.60 13.96
CA SER A 81 1.79 12.24 13.52
C SER A 81 1.58 13.26 12.38
N ILE A 82 0.38 13.28 11.79
CA ILE A 82 0.03 14.12 10.64
C ILE A 82 -0.89 15.25 11.08
N SER A 83 -0.68 16.45 10.56
CA SER A 83 -1.50 17.61 10.85
C SER A 83 -2.94 17.46 10.34
N SER A 84 -3.88 18.09 11.02
CA SER A 84 -5.33 17.97 10.73
C SER A 84 -5.79 18.50 9.37
N ASP A 85 -4.97 19.34 8.72
CA ASP A 85 -5.22 19.87 7.37
C ASP A 85 -4.73 18.91 6.26
N CYS A 86 -3.98 17.88 6.61
CA CYS A 86 -3.58 16.79 5.74
C CYS A 86 -4.43 15.54 5.99
N LYS A 87 -4.57 14.70 4.97
CA LYS A 87 -5.27 13.43 5.09
C LYS A 87 -4.27 12.29 4.95
N LEU A 88 -4.24 11.41 5.94
CA LEU A 88 -3.54 10.14 5.87
C LEU A 88 -4.54 9.04 5.50
N LEU A 89 -4.23 8.29 4.47
CA LEU A 89 -4.95 7.09 4.07
C LEU A 89 -4.07 5.89 4.37
N LEU A 90 -4.59 4.95 5.13
CA LEU A 90 -3.91 3.71 5.50
C LEU A 90 -4.69 2.52 4.92
N TYR A 91 -4.01 1.67 4.19
CA TYR A 91 -4.53 0.37 3.74
C TYR A 91 -3.44 -0.68 3.94
N ALA A 92 -3.43 -1.27 5.12
CA ALA A 92 -2.32 -2.10 5.60
C ALA A 92 -0.98 -1.34 5.50
N ASP A 93 -0.02 -1.87 4.73
CA ASP A 93 1.28 -1.26 4.45
C ASP A 93 1.24 -0.17 3.36
N ASP A 94 0.19 -0.16 2.51
CA ASP A 94 -0.02 0.89 1.52
C ASP A 94 -0.57 2.16 2.19
N SER A 95 0.26 3.17 2.33
CA SER A 95 -0.09 4.43 2.98
C SER A 95 0.04 5.61 2.03
N ALA A 96 -0.82 6.61 2.18
CA ALA A 96 -0.75 7.83 1.36
C ALA A 96 -1.07 9.09 2.16
N ILE A 97 -0.28 10.15 1.94
CA ILE A 97 -0.54 11.48 2.50
C ILE A 97 -1.08 12.39 1.40
N LEU A 98 -2.22 13.03 1.67
CA LEU A 98 -2.86 13.97 0.75
C LEU A 98 -2.92 15.35 1.38
N PHE A 99 -2.59 16.34 0.56
CA PHE A 99 -2.78 17.75 0.88
C PHE A 99 -3.18 18.51 -0.38
N SER A 100 -4.03 19.52 -0.24
CA SER A 100 -4.47 20.36 -1.37
C SER A 100 -4.33 21.85 -1.04
N HIS A 101 -3.76 22.59 -1.98
CA HIS A 101 -3.64 24.04 -1.89
C HIS A 101 -3.65 24.68 -3.28
N LYS A 102 -3.87 26.01 -3.35
CA LYS A 102 -3.84 26.74 -4.62
C LYS A 102 -2.43 26.88 -5.19
N GLU A 103 -1.43 27.03 -4.32
CA GLU A 103 -0.03 27.25 -4.65
C GLU A 103 0.78 25.94 -4.49
N VAL A 104 1.50 25.56 -5.53
CA VAL A 104 2.27 24.32 -5.58
C VAL A 104 3.44 24.31 -4.59
N ASN A 105 4.09 25.46 -4.37
CA ASN A 105 5.17 25.57 -3.41
C ASN A 105 4.70 25.26 -1.98
N VAL A 106 3.50 25.74 -1.61
CA VAL A 106 2.89 25.44 -0.30
C VAL A 106 2.61 23.95 -0.17
N ILE A 107 2.19 23.30 -1.26
CA ILE A 107 1.98 21.83 -1.28
C ILE A 107 3.31 21.11 -1.05
N SER A 108 4.37 21.51 -1.75
CA SER A 108 5.69 20.89 -1.62
C SER A 108 6.23 21.01 -0.19
N ASP A 109 6.23 22.21 0.37
CA ASP A 109 6.76 22.48 1.70
C ASP A 109 5.95 21.77 2.79
N ARG A 110 4.62 21.76 2.65
CA ARG A 110 3.73 21.10 3.60
C ARG A 110 3.93 19.60 3.58
N LEU A 111 3.85 19.00 2.41
CA LEU A 111 4.03 17.54 2.26
C LEU A 111 5.44 17.08 2.69
N GLY A 112 6.47 17.92 2.50
CA GLY A 112 7.82 17.64 3.02
C GLY A 112 7.86 17.57 4.55
N LYS A 113 7.18 18.50 5.24
CA LYS A 113 7.07 18.50 6.70
C LYS A 113 6.29 17.29 7.21
N GLU A 114 5.16 16.98 6.58
CA GLU A 114 4.33 15.84 6.98
C GLU A 114 5.06 14.49 6.75
N LEU A 115 5.80 14.39 5.64
CA LEU A 115 6.62 13.20 5.38
C LEU A 115 7.71 13.01 6.43
N LYS A 116 8.33 14.11 6.88
CA LYS A 116 9.31 14.08 7.97
C LYS A 116 8.67 13.65 9.30
N SER A 117 7.53 14.21 9.67
CA SER A 117 6.79 13.81 10.87
C SER A 117 6.41 12.34 10.84
N CYS A 118 5.91 11.87 9.69
CA CYS A 118 5.59 10.47 9.47
C CYS A 118 6.85 9.58 9.57
N SER A 119 7.97 10.01 8.97
CA SER A 119 9.24 9.26 9.04
C SER A 119 9.75 9.15 10.48
N ASN A 120 9.65 10.19 11.28
CA ASN A 120 10.01 10.14 12.70
C ASN A 120 9.12 9.15 13.46
N TRP A 121 7.80 9.21 13.24
CA TRP A 121 6.87 8.23 13.84
C TRP A 121 7.22 6.79 13.45
N LEU A 122 7.58 6.53 12.19
CA LEU A 122 8.00 5.21 11.74
C LEU A 122 9.27 4.74 12.47
N ILE A 123 10.26 5.61 12.63
CA ILE A 123 11.50 5.33 13.38
C ILE A 123 11.19 4.98 14.84
N ASP A 124 10.36 5.78 15.51
CA ASP A 124 9.94 5.55 16.90
C ASP A 124 9.22 4.22 17.06
N ASN A 125 8.51 3.78 16.04
CA ASN A 125 7.82 2.50 15.97
C ASN A 125 8.65 1.39 15.28
N LYS A 126 9.96 1.55 15.15
CA LYS A 126 10.88 0.56 14.55
C LYS A 126 10.46 0.08 13.15
N LEU A 127 9.72 0.90 12.42
CA LEU A 127 9.40 0.71 11.03
C LEU A 127 10.33 1.54 10.15
N SER A 128 10.53 1.12 8.91
CA SER A 128 11.42 1.80 7.97
C SER A 128 10.69 2.20 6.70
N LEU A 129 10.86 3.47 6.29
CA LEU A 129 10.37 3.97 5.03
C LEU A 129 11.38 3.68 3.90
N HIS A 130 10.91 3.14 2.79
CA HIS A 130 11.73 2.95 1.60
C HIS A 130 11.68 4.20 0.71
N LEU A 131 12.53 5.21 1.00
CA LEU A 131 12.54 6.47 0.24
C LEU A 131 12.71 6.28 -1.27
N GLY A 132 13.46 5.28 -1.71
CA GLY A 132 13.66 4.99 -3.13
C GLY A 132 12.42 4.47 -3.88
N LYS A 133 11.42 3.98 -3.16
CA LYS A 133 10.12 3.54 -3.70
C LYS A 133 8.97 4.46 -3.32
N THR A 134 9.22 5.41 -2.41
CA THR A 134 8.25 6.45 -2.08
C THR A 134 8.05 7.34 -3.29
N GLU A 135 6.82 7.44 -3.76
CA GLU A 135 6.45 8.20 -4.95
C GLU A 135 5.58 9.40 -4.60
N CYS A 136 5.68 10.47 -5.38
CA CYS A 136 4.75 11.57 -5.24
C CYS A 136 4.09 11.92 -6.58
N ILE A 137 2.84 12.38 -6.51
CA ILE A 137 2.07 12.81 -7.67
C ILE A 137 1.34 14.11 -7.35
N LEU A 138 1.41 15.06 -8.29
CA LEU A 138 0.68 16.31 -8.23
C LEU A 138 -0.55 16.22 -9.13
N PHE A 139 -1.74 16.21 -8.54
CA PHE A 139 -2.99 16.23 -9.30
C PHE A 139 -3.40 17.65 -9.70
N GLY A 140 -3.89 17.79 -10.92
CA GLY A 140 -4.38 19.07 -11.41
C GLY A 140 -4.87 19.04 -12.84
N SER A 141 -5.48 20.14 -13.30
CA SER A 141 -5.84 20.27 -14.71
C SER A 141 -4.58 20.34 -15.59
N LYS A 142 -4.66 19.85 -16.83
CA LYS A 142 -3.56 19.89 -17.83
C LYS A 142 -2.89 21.28 -17.90
N ARG A 143 -3.70 22.36 -17.88
CA ARG A 143 -3.21 23.75 -17.92
C ARG A 143 -2.35 24.11 -16.69
N LYS A 144 -2.74 23.67 -15.48
CA LYS A 144 -1.99 23.94 -14.24
C LYS A 144 -0.71 23.10 -14.17
N LEU A 145 -0.78 21.84 -14.57
CA LEU A 145 0.38 20.93 -14.59
C LEU A 145 1.45 21.39 -15.59
N CYS A 146 1.06 21.89 -16.77
CA CYS A 146 2.00 22.45 -17.75
C CYS A 146 2.78 23.66 -17.23
N LYS A 147 2.18 24.47 -16.34
CA LYS A 147 2.84 25.62 -15.72
C LYS A 147 3.82 25.23 -14.63
N ASN A 148 3.57 24.12 -13.93
CA ASN A 148 4.36 23.64 -12.80
C ASN A 148 5.14 22.38 -13.20
N LYS A 149 6.06 22.53 -14.16
CA LYS A 149 6.80 21.38 -14.76
C LYS A 149 7.68 20.62 -13.78
N VAL A 150 8.10 21.23 -12.68
CA VAL A 150 8.95 20.63 -11.68
C VAL A 150 8.25 20.70 -10.33
N PHE A 151 7.77 19.56 -9.84
CA PHE A 151 7.25 19.39 -8.51
C PHE A 151 8.07 18.30 -7.82
N ASN A 152 8.74 18.67 -6.75
CA ASN A 152 9.56 17.76 -5.95
C ASN A 152 9.24 17.98 -4.48
N ILE A 153 9.37 16.94 -3.68
CA ILE A 153 9.24 17.02 -2.23
C ILE A 153 10.62 16.74 -1.63
N ASN A 154 11.07 17.63 -0.76
CA ASN A 154 12.33 17.45 -0.03
C ASN A 154 12.01 16.89 1.38
N CYS A 155 12.66 15.79 1.73
CA CYS A 155 12.63 15.22 3.07
C CYS A 155 14.06 14.93 3.52
N ASP A 156 14.57 15.72 4.45
CA ASP A 156 15.91 15.59 5.04
C ASP A 156 17.05 15.42 4.01
N GLY A 157 17.02 16.24 2.95
CA GLY A 157 18.01 16.20 1.86
C GLY A 157 17.71 15.20 0.75
N ASN A 158 16.74 14.30 0.94
CA ASN A 158 16.28 13.39 -0.10
C ASN A 158 15.19 14.04 -0.94
N ILE A 159 15.37 14.04 -2.26
CA ILE A 159 14.41 14.62 -3.20
C ILE A 159 13.55 13.53 -3.79
N ILE A 160 12.26 13.56 -3.48
CA ILE A 160 11.25 12.70 -4.09
C ILE A 160 10.69 13.44 -5.31
N LYS A 161 10.97 12.90 -6.50
CA LYS A 161 10.49 13.46 -7.76
C LYS A 161 9.05 13.06 -8.01
N SER A 162 8.26 14.00 -8.54
CA SER A 162 6.88 13.67 -8.93
C SER A 162 6.85 12.84 -10.20
N THR A 163 5.89 11.91 -10.23
CA THR A 163 5.56 11.10 -11.40
C THR A 163 4.26 11.60 -12.04
N SER A 164 4.08 11.31 -13.34
CA SER A 164 2.82 11.61 -14.04
C SER A 164 1.73 10.59 -13.77
N SER A 165 2.10 9.40 -13.33
CA SER A 165 1.19 8.32 -12.96
C SER A 165 1.81 7.46 -11.86
N VAL A 166 0.98 6.93 -10.97
CA VAL A 166 1.34 6.03 -9.88
C VAL A 166 0.36 4.87 -9.82
N LYS A 167 0.81 3.74 -9.32
CA LYS A 167 -0.06 2.59 -9.05
C LYS A 167 -0.43 2.61 -7.57
N TYR A 168 -1.72 2.73 -7.27
CA TYR A 168 -2.25 2.73 -5.91
C TYR A 168 -3.41 1.75 -5.79
N LEU A 169 -3.35 0.84 -4.83
CA LEU A 169 -4.36 -0.21 -4.61
C LEU A 169 -4.78 -0.92 -5.91
N GLY A 170 -3.82 -1.23 -6.77
CA GLY A 170 -4.07 -1.96 -8.01
C GLY A 170 -4.54 -1.12 -9.19
N LEU A 171 -4.86 0.16 -9.00
CA LEU A 171 -5.26 1.10 -10.07
C LEU A 171 -4.10 2.01 -10.47
N VAL A 172 -4.08 2.39 -11.74
CA VAL A 172 -3.17 3.42 -12.26
C VAL A 172 -3.87 4.77 -12.13
N LEU A 173 -3.31 5.64 -11.28
CA LEU A 173 -3.76 7.03 -11.10
C LEU A 173 -2.87 7.96 -11.91
N GLU A 174 -3.47 8.78 -12.75
CA GLU A 174 -2.79 9.80 -13.52
C GLU A 174 -2.92 11.17 -12.85
N ASN A 175 -1.93 12.02 -13.03
CA ASN A 175 -1.89 13.37 -12.47
C ASN A 175 -3.05 14.27 -12.94
N THR A 176 -3.69 13.93 -14.07
CA THR A 176 -4.89 14.61 -14.59
C THR A 176 -6.20 14.00 -14.09
N LEU A 177 -6.13 12.90 -13.32
CA LEU A 177 -7.27 12.05 -12.96
C LEU A 177 -8.03 11.52 -14.19
N SER A 178 -7.34 11.40 -15.33
CA SER A 178 -7.85 10.66 -16.48
C SER A 178 -7.82 9.17 -16.17
N SER A 179 -8.83 8.43 -16.62
CA SER A 179 -8.88 6.97 -16.45
C SER A 179 -8.37 6.22 -17.69
N GLU A 180 -7.83 6.92 -18.67
CA GLU A 180 -7.43 6.34 -19.95
C GLU A 180 -6.38 5.24 -19.78
N ASN A 181 -5.30 5.50 -19.03
CA ASN A 181 -4.27 4.51 -18.78
C ASN A 181 -4.78 3.34 -17.92
N CYS A 182 -5.67 3.62 -16.96
CA CYS A 182 -6.32 2.59 -16.16
C CYS A 182 -7.17 1.66 -17.04
N ALA A 183 -8.01 2.21 -17.89
CA ALA A 183 -8.84 1.45 -18.83
C ALA A 183 -7.98 0.61 -19.80
N ASN A 184 -6.93 1.20 -20.35
CA ASN A 184 -6.00 0.51 -21.24
C ASN A 184 -5.29 -0.66 -20.55
N ASP A 185 -4.89 -0.53 -19.27
CA ASP A 185 -4.30 -1.60 -18.48
C ASP A 185 -5.31 -2.74 -18.24
N ILE A 186 -6.55 -2.41 -17.87
CA ILE A 186 -7.64 -3.38 -17.71
C ILE A 186 -7.92 -4.13 -19.02
N ILE A 187 -8.05 -3.43 -20.14
CA ILE A 187 -8.29 -4.01 -21.46
C ILE A 187 -7.14 -4.97 -21.85
N LYS A 188 -5.89 -4.56 -21.61
CA LYS A 188 -4.71 -5.39 -21.87
C LYS A 188 -4.72 -6.69 -21.07
N LYS A 189 -5.04 -6.61 -19.77
CA LYS A 189 -5.18 -7.77 -18.89
C LYS A 189 -6.35 -8.68 -19.33
N ALA A 190 -7.51 -8.09 -19.64
CA ALA A 190 -8.68 -8.84 -20.12
C ALA A 190 -8.37 -9.58 -21.42
N ASN A 191 -7.77 -8.91 -22.40
CA ASN A 191 -7.39 -9.53 -23.67
C ASN A 191 -6.40 -10.69 -23.49
N SER A 192 -5.43 -10.58 -22.57
CA SER A 192 -4.50 -11.67 -22.26
C SER A 192 -5.24 -12.89 -21.70
N ARG A 193 -6.19 -12.69 -20.78
CA ARG A 193 -6.99 -13.76 -20.16
C ARG A 193 -7.99 -14.37 -21.16
N ILE A 194 -8.59 -13.57 -22.03
CA ILE A 194 -9.45 -14.06 -23.12
C ILE A 194 -8.65 -14.96 -24.06
N LYS A 195 -7.46 -14.57 -24.48
CA LYS A 195 -6.58 -15.38 -25.33
C LYS A 195 -6.23 -16.72 -24.67
N PHE A 196 -5.96 -16.72 -23.36
CA PHE A 196 -5.73 -17.95 -22.61
C PHE A 196 -6.96 -18.86 -22.62
N LEU A 197 -8.14 -18.34 -22.30
CA LEU A 197 -9.40 -19.12 -22.32
C LEU A 197 -9.76 -19.63 -23.72
N TYR A 198 -9.50 -18.85 -24.76
CA TYR A 198 -9.73 -19.25 -26.14
C TYR A 198 -8.87 -20.46 -26.54
N ARG A 199 -7.57 -20.44 -26.20
CA ARG A 199 -6.65 -21.56 -26.50
C ARG A 199 -7.06 -22.88 -25.84
N HIS A 200 -7.62 -22.81 -24.64
CA HIS A 200 -7.97 -24.00 -23.84
C HIS A 200 -9.48 -24.30 -23.88
N GLY A 201 -10.26 -23.53 -24.63
CA GLY A 201 -11.72 -23.59 -24.64
C GLY A 201 -12.30 -24.90 -25.14
N SER A 202 -11.61 -25.63 -26.05
CA SER A 202 -12.04 -26.93 -26.58
C SER A 202 -12.03 -28.06 -25.52
N VAL A 203 -11.14 -27.94 -24.52
CA VAL A 203 -10.97 -28.96 -23.47
C VAL A 203 -11.88 -28.68 -22.25
N LEU A 204 -12.38 -27.45 -22.11
CA LEU A 204 -13.14 -27.03 -20.94
C LEU A 204 -14.64 -27.19 -21.16
N LYS A 205 -15.33 -27.78 -20.18
CA LYS A 205 -16.79 -27.83 -20.15
C LYS A 205 -17.40 -26.43 -20.11
N GLN A 206 -18.60 -26.25 -20.69
CA GLN A 206 -19.25 -24.93 -20.78
C GLN A 206 -19.45 -24.25 -19.40
N SER A 207 -19.87 -25.01 -18.39
CA SER A 207 -20.04 -24.49 -17.02
C SER A 207 -18.72 -23.95 -16.46
N LEU A 208 -17.63 -24.69 -16.65
CA LEU A 208 -16.30 -24.27 -16.18
C LEU A 208 -15.80 -23.02 -16.94
N ARG A 209 -16.05 -22.93 -18.24
CA ARG A 209 -15.72 -21.71 -19.03
C ARG A 209 -16.45 -20.49 -18.47
N LYS A 210 -17.74 -20.60 -18.13
CA LYS A 210 -18.51 -19.50 -17.52
C LYS A 210 -17.91 -19.09 -16.17
N THR A 211 -17.59 -20.05 -15.31
CA THR A 211 -16.92 -19.76 -14.02
C THR A 211 -15.59 -19.05 -14.22
N LEU A 212 -14.76 -19.52 -15.14
CA LEU A 212 -13.48 -18.90 -15.45
C LEU A 212 -13.63 -17.49 -16.05
N CYS A 213 -14.62 -17.26 -16.92
CA CYS A 213 -14.90 -15.92 -17.43
C CYS A 213 -15.28 -14.96 -16.30
N ASN A 214 -16.14 -15.37 -15.40
CA ASN A 214 -16.56 -14.50 -14.27
C ASN A 214 -15.38 -14.24 -13.32
N SER A 215 -14.61 -15.27 -12.96
CA SER A 215 -13.50 -15.11 -12.00
C SER A 215 -12.26 -14.44 -12.56
N LEU A 216 -11.96 -14.60 -13.84
CA LEU A 216 -10.74 -14.09 -14.45
C LEU A 216 -10.94 -12.78 -15.24
N ILE A 217 -12.11 -12.56 -15.84
CA ILE A 217 -12.35 -11.42 -16.72
C ILE A 217 -13.29 -10.44 -16.07
N GLN A 218 -14.48 -10.89 -15.65
CA GLN A 218 -15.50 -10.01 -15.08
C GLN A 218 -14.97 -9.28 -13.85
N CYS A 219 -14.22 -9.94 -12.97
CA CYS A 219 -13.62 -9.32 -11.79
C CYS A 219 -12.69 -8.14 -12.10
N LEU A 220 -12.07 -8.06 -13.30
CA LEU A 220 -11.26 -6.91 -13.71
C LEU A 220 -12.10 -5.67 -13.94
N PHE A 221 -13.30 -5.83 -14.48
CA PHE A 221 -14.23 -4.74 -14.76
C PHE A 221 -15.00 -4.33 -13.51
N ASP A 222 -15.27 -5.27 -12.61
CA ASP A 222 -16.00 -5.00 -11.37
C ASP A 222 -15.10 -4.28 -10.34
N TYR A 223 -13.77 -4.56 -10.36
CA TYR A 223 -12.85 -3.97 -9.41
C TYR A 223 -12.76 -2.46 -9.56
N SER A 224 -13.19 -1.75 -8.50
CA SER A 224 -13.14 -0.29 -8.40
C SER A 224 -13.79 0.44 -9.59
N CYS A 225 -14.81 -0.16 -10.21
CA CYS A 225 -15.47 0.36 -11.42
C CYS A 225 -15.99 1.79 -11.24
N SER A 226 -16.46 2.14 -10.06
CA SER A 226 -16.90 3.50 -9.72
C SER A 226 -15.77 4.55 -9.84
N SER A 227 -14.52 4.16 -9.79
CA SER A 227 -13.38 5.08 -9.83
C SER A 227 -12.94 5.43 -11.26
N TRP A 228 -13.23 4.58 -12.24
CA TRP A 228 -12.73 4.75 -13.61
C TRP A 228 -13.81 4.75 -14.69
N TYR A 229 -15.01 4.22 -14.42
CA TYR A 229 -16.09 4.11 -15.42
C TYR A 229 -16.62 5.47 -15.89
N TYR A 230 -16.79 6.44 -14.98
CA TYR A 230 -17.35 7.77 -15.33
C TYR A 230 -16.37 8.71 -16.02
N SER A 231 -15.13 8.31 -16.20
CA SER A 231 -14.10 9.12 -16.85
C SER A 231 -13.83 8.68 -18.30
N LEU A 232 -14.54 7.68 -18.77
CA LEU A 232 -14.58 7.24 -20.16
C LEU A 232 -15.65 7.98 -20.94
#